data_e1f6ba10fefeb83280cabe9dd929b4ad
#
_entry.id   e1f6ba10fefeb83280cabe9dd929b4ad
#
_cell.length_a   1.000
_cell.length_b   1.000
_cell.length_c   1.000
_cell.angle_alpha   90.00
_cell.angle_beta   90.00
_cell.angle_gamma   90.00
#
_symmetry.space_group_name_H-M   'P 1'
#
loop_
_entity.id
_entity.type
_entity.pdbx_description
1 polymer ?
#
loop_
_entity_poly.entity_id
_entity_poly.type
_entity_poly.pdbx_seq_one_letter_code
_entity_poly.pdbx_strand_id
1 'polypeptide(L)'
;MEVLEAAKDLCVAALLPVESFAETAADVFKRMQAENGDFDALTPEELRDAVLFESNLYGKTKPLPQPRMEWPNAETVVDCRFVSTHEWEAIRHLGIGGSDAAVIMGSSHYRTQTELYHDKVGNPNLKREDSNSSVFVRGHFLENVVVNTFCALTGAKRIPEYRMFRSKEFPCVTANIDAIVELNNELFVFEAKTTKEQNFAAWVNNKVPPQYVPQMRQYPAVLNDERIKGTFIGAILTHDYEAGDLYMGSSYDLSEFKRRFMPRDAEAEHDQLEAEADWWETYVENNSVPQYTGDMEKEIQVLNGLASTAGKATATRTLPDDLADKVSEWLELSEQSSLLDKQKKALDEKRKSASLPLIEALGPDMDTGLITINDETYEVKNSPRKGTEIKRDVLDLLIDTLYGTNPDLAEKFRDCIVDIPCKTRTFSIKKSKMKPA
;
A
#
# COMPACT_ATOMS: atom_id res chain seq x y z
N MET A 1 -8.33 -25.93 -36.69
CA MET A 1 -8.88 -24.56 -36.62
C MET A 1 -10.18 -24.52 -35.81
N GLU A 2 -11.12 -25.42 -36.05
CA GLU A 2 -12.41 -25.42 -35.30
C GLU A 2 -12.23 -25.63 -33.79
N VAL A 3 -11.35 -26.54 -33.39
CA VAL A 3 -11.06 -26.79 -31.95
C VAL A 3 -10.45 -25.55 -31.26
N LEU A 4 -9.56 -24.84 -31.96
CA LEU A 4 -8.91 -23.66 -31.47
C LEU A 4 -9.92 -22.50 -31.23
N GLU A 5 -10.81 -22.25 -32.18
CA GLU A 5 -11.86 -21.24 -32.06
C GLU A 5 -12.87 -21.63 -30.99
N ALA A 6 -13.30 -22.90 -30.92
CA ALA A 6 -14.20 -23.37 -29.88
C ALA A 6 -13.58 -23.26 -28.47
N ALA A 7 -12.29 -23.60 -28.33
CA ALA A 7 -11.59 -23.42 -27.04
C ALA A 7 -11.49 -21.92 -26.61
N LYS A 8 -11.25 -21.04 -27.59
CA LYS A 8 -11.24 -19.61 -27.40
C LYS A 8 -12.62 -19.07 -26.97
N ASP A 9 -13.67 -19.55 -27.64
CA ASP A 9 -15.06 -19.19 -27.28
C ASP A 9 -15.43 -19.65 -25.88
N LEU A 10 -14.95 -20.82 -25.44
CA LEU A 10 -15.10 -21.27 -24.05
C LEU A 10 -14.39 -20.34 -23.05
N CYS A 11 -13.22 -19.79 -23.42
CA CYS A 11 -12.55 -18.78 -22.60
C CYS A 11 -13.37 -17.48 -22.53
N VAL A 12 -13.89 -17.00 -23.65
CA VAL A 12 -14.76 -15.80 -23.70
C VAL A 12 -16.01 -15.99 -22.84
N ALA A 13 -16.70 -17.13 -23.01
CA ALA A 13 -17.89 -17.44 -22.23
C ALA A 13 -17.61 -17.53 -20.70
N ALA A 14 -16.39 -17.92 -20.32
CA ALA A 14 -15.93 -17.96 -18.93
C ALA A 14 -15.28 -16.65 -18.47
N LEU A 15 -15.35 -15.56 -19.24
CA LEU A 15 -14.68 -14.29 -18.98
C LEU A 15 -13.15 -14.43 -18.79
N LEU A 16 -12.54 -15.35 -19.52
CA LEU A 16 -11.10 -15.57 -19.48
C LEU A 16 -10.39 -14.73 -20.55
N PRO A 17 -9.14 -14.30 -20.33
CA PRO A 17 -8.40 -13.50 -21.30
C PRO A 17 -8.10 -14.31 -22.55
N VAL A 18 -8.30 -13.71 -23.72
CA VAL A 18 -8.10 -14.36 -25.02
C VAL A 18 -7.01 -13.71 -25.88
N GLU A 19 -6.47 -12.57 -25.45
CA GLU A 19 -5.51 -11.79 -26.26
C GLU A 19 -4.23 -12.55 -26.57
N SER A 20 -3.73 -13.36 -25.62
CA SER A 20 -2.54 -14.21 -25.82
C SER A 20 -2.88 -15.67 -26.14
N PHE A 21 -4.15 -16.01 -26.35
CA PHE A 21 -4.58 -17.40 -26.52
C PHE A 21 -3.87 -18.10 -27.67
N ALA A 22 -3.77 -17.45 -28.82
CA ALA A 22 -3.13 -18.03 -30.00
C ALA A 22 -1.63 -18.29 -29.80
N GLU A 23 -0.92 -17.39 -29.11
CA GLU A 23 0.50 -17.55 -28.80
C GLU A 23 0.72 -18.71 -27.83
N THR A 24 -0.09 -18.76 -26.74
CA THR A 24 -0.01 -19.84 -25.76
C THR A 24 -0.41 -21.20 -26.34
N ALA A 25 -1.41 -21.23 -27.23
CA ALA A 25 -1.77 -22.45 -27.97
C ALA A 25 -0.62 -22.95 -28.89
N ALA A 26 0.18 -22.03 -29.47
CA ALA A 26 1.37 -22.39 -30.20
C ALA A 26 2.46 -23.04 -29.32
N ASP A 27 2.58 -22.60 -28.06
CA ASP A 27 3.52 -23.21 -27.10
C ASP A 27 3.03 -24.60 -26.64
N VAL A 28 1.72 -24.76 -26.41
CA VAL A 28 1.11 -26.08 -26.16
C VAL A 28 1.38 -27.02 -27.33
N PHE A 29 1.20 -26.54 -28.55
CA PHE A 29 1.50 -27.32 -29.77
C PHE A 29 2.96 -27.80 -29.83
N LYS A 30 3.92 -26.90 -29.59
CA LYS A 30 5.35 -27.24 -29.56
C LYS A 30 5.67 -28.28 -28.49
N ARG A 31 5.09 -28.16 -27.30
CA ARG A 31 5.28 -29.10 -26.19
C ARG A 31 4.73 -30.47 -26.57
N MET A 32 3.51 -30.53 -27.07
CA MET A 32 2.89 -31.80 -27.48
C MET A 32 3.66 -32.50 -28.59
N GLN A 33 4.18 -31.74 -29.58
CA GLN A 33 5.07 -32.31 -30.60
C GLN A 33 6.33 -32.92 -29.99
N ALA A 34 6.94 -32.26 -28.99
CA ALA A 34 8.13 -32.76 -28.30
C ALA A 34 7.84 -34.05 -27.48
N GLU A 35 6.63 -34.19 -26.98
CA GLU A 35 6.15 -35.33 -26.20
C GLU A 35 5.52 -36.44 -27.08
N ASN A 36 5.55 -36.31 -28.40
CA ASN A 36 4.85 -37.16 -29.38
C ASN A 36 3.33 -37.22 -29.14
N GLY A 37 2.74 -36.16 -28.62
CA GLY A 37 1.29 -36.00 -28.45
C GLY A 37 0.61 -35.55 -29.76
N ASP A 38 -0.68 -35.85 -29.87
CA ASP A 38 -1.52 -35.41 -30.98
C ASP A 38 -2.36 -34.19 -30.57
N PHE A 39 -1.96 -33.03 -31.05
CA PHE A 39 -2.66 -31.77 -30.77
C PHE A 39 -4.07 -31.75 -31.38
N ASP A 40 -4.25 -32.34 -32.56
CA ASP A 40 -5.53 -32.36 -33.29
C ASP A 40 -6.55 -33.33 -32.66
N ALA A 41 -6.11 -34.17 -31.72
CA ALA A 41 -6.99 -35.07 -30.98
C ALA A 41 -7.59 -34.41 -29.71
N LEU A 42 -7.16 -33.20 -29.33
CA LEU A 42 -7.70 -32.49 -28.17
C LEU A 42 -9.13 -32.03 -28.43
N THR A 43 -9.96 -32.16 -27.39
CA THR A 43 -11.25 -31.46 -27.34
C THR A 43 -11.05 -29.95 -27.09
N PRO A 44 -12.05 -29.08 -27.39
CA PRO A 44 -11.97 -27.65 -27.07
C PRO A 44 -11.69 -27.39 -25.61
N GLU A 45 -12.27 -28.17 -24.69
CA GLU A 45 -12.06 -28.06 -23.24
C GLU A 45 -10.64 -28.44 -22.85
N GLU A 46 -10.10 -29.52 -23.37
CA GLU A 46 -8.73 -29.95 -23.11
C GLU A 46 -7.71 -28.96 -23.67
N LEU A 47 -7.95 -28.42 -24.86
CA LEU A 47 -7.09 -27.37 -25.43
C LEU A 47 -7.14 -26.08 -24.60
N ARG A 48 -8.34 -25.63 -24.18
CA ARG A 48 -8.48 -24.49 -23.26
C ARG A 48 -7.66 -24.72 -21.99
N ASP A 49 -7.83 -25.89 -21.36
CA ASP A 49 -7.16 -26.21 -20.09
C ASP A 49 -5.64 -26.32 -20.29
N ALA A 50 -5.16 -26.85 -21.40
CA ALA A 50 -3.75 -26.91 -21.75
C ALA A 50 -3.16 -25.50 -21.97
N VAL A 51 -3.88 -24.61 -22.67
CA VAL A 51 -3.48 -23.21 -22.88
C VAL A 51 -3.42 -22.46 -21.55
N LEU A 52 -4.41 -22.65 -20.68
CA LEU A 52 -4.43 -22.05 -19.37
C LEU A 52 -3.32 -22.61 -18.46
N PHE A 53 -2.95 -23.87 -18.60
CA PHE A 53 -1.84 -24.48 -17.88
C PHE A 53 -0.48 -23.92 -18.32
N GLU A 54 -0.25 -23.76 -19.62
CA GLU A 54 0.97 -23.19 -20.18
C GLU A 54 1.08 -21.68 -19.93
N SER A 55 -0.03 -20.98 -19.74
CA SER A 55 0.02 -19.57 -19.37
C SER A 55 0.75 -19.42 -18.04
N ASN A 56 1.62 -18.44 -17.92
CA ASN A 56 2.37 -18.15 -16.68
C ASN A 56 1.46 -17.93 -15.47
N LEU A 57 0.19 -17.74 -15.66
CA LEU A 57 -0.83 -17.55 -14.64
C LEU A 57 -1.37 -18.87 -14.12
N TYR A 58 -1.65 -19.82 -15.00
CA TYR A 58 -2.19 -21.12 -14.62
C TYR A 58 -1.11 -22.00 -13.95
N GLY A 59 0.12 -21.95 -14.40
CA GLY A 59 1.24 -22.70 -13.82
C GLY A 59 1.57 -22.30 -12.39
N LYS A 60 1.14 -21.11 -11.95
CA LYS A 60 1.38 -20.59 -10.59
C LYS A 60 0.27 -20.94 -9.60
N THR A 61 -0.90 -21.33 -10.09
CA THR A 61 -2.07 -21.59 -9.25
C THR A 61 -2.66 -22.95 -9.61
N LYS A 62 -2.91 -23.78 -8.60
CA LYS A 62 -3.64 -25.03 -8.81
C LYS A 62 -5.10 -24.71 -9.10
N PRO A 63 -5.78 -25.48 -10.02
CA PRO A 63 -7.22 -25.38 -10.19
C PRO A 63 -7.93 -25.50 -8.86
N LEU A 64 -9.03 -24.75 -8.69
CA LEU A 64 -9.88 -24.92 -7.52
C LEU A 64 -10.42 -26.35 -7.49
N PRO A 65 -10.41 -27.02 -6.32
CA PRO A 65 -11.11 -28.27 -6.15
C PRO A 65 -12.59 -28.10 -6.53
N GLN A 66 -13.16 -29.10 -7.20
CA GLN A 66 -14.60 -29.13 -7.46
C GLN A 66 -15.32 -29.89 -6.33
N PRO A 67 -16.53 -29.46 -5.93
CA PRO A 67 -17.28 -28.31 -6.44
C PRO A 67 -16.75 -26.98 -5.91
N ARG A 68 -16.81 -25.94 -6.73
CA ARG A 68 -16.56 -24.56 -6.31
C ARG A 68 -17.68 -24.10 -5.39
N MET A 69 -17.35 -23.22 -4.45
CA MET A 69 -18.36 -22.57 -3.62
C MET A 69 -19.17 -21.58 -4.45
N GLU A 70 -20.49 -21.70 -4.46
CA GLU A 70 -21.36 -20.78 -5.15
C GLU A 70 -21.74 -19.62 -4.26
N TRP A 71 -21.70 -18.40 -4.84
CA TRP A 71 -22.10 -17.15 -4.20
C TRP A 71 -23.32 -16.56 -4.95
N PRO A 72 -24.54 -16.98 -4.60
CA PRO A 72 -25.72 -16.70 -5.42
C PRO A 72 -26.09 -15.22 -5.49
N ASN A 73 -25.66 -14.43 -4.51
CA ASN A 73 -25.98 -13.00 -4.41
C ASN A 73 -24.86 -12.09 -4.98
N ALA A 74 -23.73 -12.66 -5.39
CA ALA A 74 -22.68 -11.93 -6.08
C ALA A 74 -22.61 -12.36 -7.56
N GLU A 75 -22.00 -11.49 -8.38
CA GLU A 75 -21.68 -11.81 -9.78
C GLU A 75 -20.18 -12.02 -9.92
N THR A 76 -19.78 -13.11 -10.56
CA THR A 76 -18.37 -13.35 -10.90
C THR A 76 -17.95 -12.42 -12.03
N VAL A 77 -16.93 -11.61 -11.82
CA VAL A 77 -16.33 -10.75 -12.84
C VAL A 77 -15.32 -11.54 -13.63
N VAL A 78 -14.36 -12.16 -12.95
CA VAL A 78 -13.28 -12.92 -13.56
C VAL A 78 -12.65 -13.89 -12.55
N ASP A 79 -12.07 -14.97 -13.04
CA ASP A 79 -11.17 -15.82 -12.24
C ASP A 79 -9.73 -15.31 -12.43
N CYS A 80 -9.18 -14.74 -11.36
CA CYS A 80 -7.89 -14.03 -11.40
C CYS A 80 -6.69 -14.96 -11.72
N ARG A 81 -6.86 -16.28 -11.75
CA ARG A 81 -5.82 -17.21 -12.18
C ARG A 81 -5.58 -17.17 -13.69
N PHE A 82 -6.56 -16.68 -14.46
CA PHE A 82 -6.57 -16.73 -15.92
C PHE A 82 -6.42 -15.36 -16.57
N VAL A 83 -6.06 -14.35 -15.77
CA VAL A 83 -5.78 -13.00 -16.26
C VAL A 83 -4.34 -12.61 -15.94
N SER A 84 -3.73 -11.85 -16.82
CA SER A 84 -2.43 -11.22 -16.56
C SER A 84 -2.59 -10.10 -15.52
N THR A 85 -1.47 -9.66 -14.93
CA THR A 85 -1.48 -8.51 -14.02
C THR A 85 -2.07 -7.26 -14.69
N HIS A 86 -1.73 -7.03 -15.96
CA HIS A 86 -2.24 -5.88 -16.72
C HIS A 86 -3.76 -5.96 -16.94
N GLU A 87 -4.27 -7.13 -17.32
CA GLU A 87 -5.71 -7.34 -17.49
C GLU A 87 -6.45 -7.22 -16.16
N TRP A 88 -5.90 -7.77 -15.08
CA TRP A 88 -6.45 -7.62 -13.75
C TRP A 88 -6.51 -6.15 -13.31
N GLU A 89 -5.45 -5.37 -13.56
CA GLU A 89 -5.44 -3.93 -13.31
C GLU A 89 -6.52 -3.21 -14.12
N ALA A 90 -6.64 -3.52 -15.42
CA ALA A 90 -7.66 -2.92 -16.28
C ALA A 90 -9.08 -3.23 -15.77
N ILE A 91 -9.36 -4.48 -15.39
CA ILE A 91 -10.66 -4.88 -14.81
C ILE A 91 -10.91 -4.14 -13.49
N ARG A 92 -9.90 -4.03 -12.64
CA ARG A 92 -10.00 -3.34 -11.35
C ARG A 92 -10.33 -1.84 -11.50
N HIS A 93 -9.92 -1.20 -12.60
CA HIS A 93 -10.27 0.20 -12.87
C HIS A 93 -11.76 0.41 -13.20
N LEU A 94 -12.46 -0.64 -13.61
CA LEU A 94 -13.88 -0.57 -13.96
C LEU A 94 -14.81 -0.60 -12.73
N GLY A 95 -14.29 -0.57 -11.52
CA GLY A 95 -15.08 -0.58 -10.30
C GLY A 95 -14.30 -0.15 -9.07
N ILE A 96 -14.97 -0.14 -7.93
CA ILE A 96 -14.41 0.20 -6.62
C ILE A 96 -13.96 -1.09 -5.93
N GLY A 97 -12.65 -1.26 -5.77
CA GLY A 97 -12.08 -2.38 -5.02
C GLY A 97 -11.97 -2.08 -3.53
N GLY A 98 -11.70 -3.13 -2.71
CA GLY A 98 -11.64 -2.96 -1.25
C GLY A 98 -10.61 -1.93 -0.73
N SER A 99 -9.49 -1.74 -1.43
CA SER A 99 -8.53 -0.69 -1.06
C SER A 99 -9.03 0.72 -1.39
N ASP A 100 -9.95 0.86 -2.38
CA ASP A 100 -10.53 2.14 -2.77
C ASP A 100 -11.59 2.59 -1.77
N ALA A 101 -12.31 1.64 -1.15
CA ALA A 101 -13.29 1.90 -0.10
C ALA A 101 -12.74 2.78 1.03
N ALA A 102 -11.51 2.50 1.47
CA ALA A 102 -10.87 3.30 2.51
C ALA A 102 -10.64 4.77 2.10
N VAL A 103 -10.43 5.02 0.82
CA VAL A 103 -10.27 6.38 0.27
C VAL A 103 -11.61 7.10 0.27
N ILE A 104 -12.67 6.44 -0.23
CA ILE A 104 -14.02 6.98 -0.31
C ILE A 104 -14.56 7.28 1.08
N MET A 105 -14.37 6.36 2.04
CA MET A 105 -14.80 6.48 3.43
C MET A 105 -13.88 7.39 4.28
N GLY A 106 -12.89 8.05 3.69
CA GLY A 106 -12.01 9.02 4.36
C GLY A 106 -11.08 8.42 5.42
N SER A 107 -10.85 7.12 5.41
CA SER A 107 -9.96 6.43 6.36
C SER A 107 -8.56 6.12 5.80
N SER A 108 -8.33 6.34 4.51
CA SER A 108 -7.03 6.18 3.86
C SER A 108 -6.13 7.38 4.13
N HIS A 109 -4.86 7.11 4.47
CA HIS A 109 -3.79 8.10 4.48
C HIS A 109 -2.77 7.86 3.35
N TYR A 110 -3.04 6.92 2.45
CA TYR A 110 -2.14 6.62 1.32
C TYR A 110 -2.55 7.35 0.05
N ARG A 111 -3.85 7.45 -0.22
CA ARG A 111 -4.40 8.07 -1.43
C ARG A 111 -5.48 9.09 -1.08
N THR A 112 -5.63 10.11 -1.93
CA THR A 112 -6.73 11.08 -1.86
C THR A 112 -7.89 10.69 -2.77
N GLN A 113 -9.06 11.27 -2.54
CA GLN A 113 -10.21 11.05 -3.43
C GLN A 113 -9.95 11.61 -4.83
N THR A 114 -9.22 12.71 -4.95
CA THR A 114 -8.80 13.28 -6.24
C THR A 114 -7.90 12.30 -7.01
N GLU A 115 -6.94 11.69 -6.33
CA GLU A 115 -6.08 10.68 -6.96
C GLU A 115 -6.89 9.46 -7.40
N LEU A 116 -7.80 8.97 -6.55
CA LEU A 116 -8.67 7.85 -6.88
C LEU A 116 -9.55 8.17 -8.09
N TYR A 117 -10.15 9.36 -8.13
CA TYR A 117 -10.95 9.82 -9.27
C TYR A 117 -10.12 9.79 -10.58
N HIS A 118 -8.95 10.42 -10.58
CA HIS A 118 -8.10 10.45 -11.78
C HIS A 118 -7.65 9.05 -12.22
N ASP A 119 -7.50 8.14 -11.30
CA ASP A 119 -7.22 6.74 -11.58
C ASP A 119 -8.42 6.07 -12.26
N LYS A 120 -9.63 6.20 -11.70
CA LYS A 120 -10.85 5.56 -12.21
C LYS A 120 -11.31 6.11 -13.56
N VAL A 121 -11.13 7.39 -13.81
CA VAL A 121 -11.43 7.97 -15.15
C VAL A 121 -10.30 7.73 -16.16
N GLY A 122 -9.27 7.01 -15.81
CA GLY A 122 -8.16 6.67 -16.70
C GLY A 122 -7.34 7.88 -17.15
N ASN A 123 -7.08 8.85 -16.26
CA ASN A 123 -6.28 10.02 -16.62
C ASN A 123 -4.86 9.61 -17.03
N PRO A 124 -4.44 9.86 -18.30
CA PRO A 124 -3.15 9.42 -18.81
C PRO A 124 -1.95 10.13 -18.15
N ASN A 125 -2.20 11.24 -17.47
CA ASN A 125 -1.17 12.00 -16.78
C ASN A 125 -0.95 11.55 -15.33
N LEU A 126 -1.81 10.68 -14.80
CA LEU A 126 -1.61 10.13 -13.46
C LEU A 126 -0.42 9.16 -13.49
N LYS A 127 0.58 9.45 -12.66
CA LYS A 127 1.67 8.50 -12.40
C LYS A 127 1.14 7.43 -11.46
N ARG A 128 0.94 6.24 -12.01
CA ARG A 128 0.58 5.07 -11.22
C ARG A 128 1.83 4.50 -10.54
N GLU A 129 1.68 4.01 -9.32
CA GLU A 129 2.72 3.19 -8.72
C GLU A 129 2.95 1.95 -9.59
N ASP A 130 4.21 1.61 -9.80
CA ASP A 130 4.56 0.41 -10.55
C ASP A 130 4.12 -0.83 -9.75
N SER A 131 3.19 -1.59 -10.30
CA SER A 131 2.72 -2.86 -9.72
C SER A 131 3.85 -3.90 -9.55
N ASN A 132 4.95 -3.73 -10.29
CA ASN A 132 6.17 -4.51 -10.12
C ASN A 132 7.09 -3.96 -9.01
N SER A 133 6.68 -2.93 -8.28
CA SER A 133 7.47 -2.47 -7.14
C SER A 133 7.70 -3.61 -6.15
N SER A 134 8.88 -3.64 -5.54
CA SER A 134 9.27 -4.70 -4.58
C SER A 134 8.27 -4.86 -3.43
N VAL A 135 7.52 -3.81 -3.10
CA VAL A 135 6.49 -3.82 -2.05
C VAL A 135 5.28 -4.65 -2.48
N PHE A 136 4.77 -4.46 -3.68
CA PHE A 136 3.62 -5.22 -4.20
C PHE A 136 3.98 -6.68 -4.45
N VAL A 137 5.13 -6.95 -5.10
CA VAL A 137 5.61 -8.31 -5.33
C VAL A 137 5.76 -9.08 -4.01
N ARG A 138 6.35 -8.44 -2.99
CA ARG A 138 6.48 -9.03 -1.65
C ARG A 138 5.12 -9.24 -0.99
N GLY A 139 4.19 -8.28 -1.12
CA GLY A 139 2.84 -8.38 -0.58
C GLY A 139 2.12 -9.62 -1.11
N HIS A 140 2.04 -9.79 -2.41
CA HIS A 140 1.42 -10.94 -3.05
C HIS A 140 2.10 -12.26 -2.69
N PHE A 141 3.43 -12.27 -2.60
CA PHE A 141 4.14 -13.47 -2.19
C PHE A 141 3.79 -13.89 -0.76
N LEU A 142 3.72 -12.93 0.18
CA LEU A 142 3.47 -13.18 1.59
C LEU A 142 1.98 -13.43 1.92
N GLU A 143 1.06 -13.07 1.05
CA GLU A 143 -0.37 -13.29 1.24
C GLU A 143 -0.69 -14.74 1.61
N ASN A 144 -0.17 -15.69 0.83
CA ASN A 144 -0.32 -17.11 1.13
C ASN A 144 0.28 -17.52 2.47
N VAL A 145 1.39 -16.91 2.87
CA VAL A 145 2.04 -17.16 4.15
C VAL A 145 1.15 -16.67 5.29
N VAL A 146 0.56 -15.48 5.17
CA VAL A 146 -0.37 -14.90 6.16
C VAL A 146 -1.59 -15.80 6.35
N VAL A 147 -2.25 -16.23 5.26
CA VAL A 147 -3.42 -17.12 5.32
C VAL A 147 -3.07 -18.46 5.95
N ASN A 148 -1.98 -19.08 5.51
CA ASN A 148 -1.55 -20.40 6.02
C ASN A 148 -1.13 -20.32 7.50
N THR A 149 -0.50 -19.22 7.92
CA THR A 149 -0.17 -18.98 9.34
C THR A 149 -1.43 -18.88 10.17
N PHE A 150 -2.45 -18.14 9.72
CA PHE A 150 -3.74 -18.08 10.40
C PHE A 150 -4.37 -19.46 10.55
N CYS A 151 -4.42 -20.22 9.47
CA CYS A 151 -4.99 -21.58 9.47
C CYS A 151 -4.24 -22.50 10.44
N ALA A 152 -2.89 -22.45 10.43
CA ALA A 152 -2.08 -23.25 11.35
C ALA A 152 -2.30 -22.89 12.83
N LEU A 153 -2.46 -21.61 13.14
CA LEU A 153 -2.65 -21.13 14.51
C LEU A 153 -4.07 -21.35 15.05
N THR A 154 -5.08 -21.46 14.18
CA THR A 154 -6.49 -21.52 14.58
C THR A 154 -7.16 -22.86 14.33
N GLY A 155 -6.56 -23.71 13.51
CA GLY A 155 -7.17 -24.92 13.00
C GLY A 155 -8.21 -24.68 11.90
N ALA A 156 -8.30 -23.45 11.40
CA ALA A 156 -9.19 -23.12 10.28
C ALA A 156 -8.74 -23.83 9.00
N LYS A 157 -9.71 -24.13 8.13
CA LYS A 157 -9.45 -24.66 6.79
C LYS A 157 -9.52 -23.54 5.78
N ARG A 158 -8.51 -23.40 4.94
CA ARG A 158 -8.57 -22.52 3.78
C ARG A 158 -9.46 -23.11 2.71
N ILE A 159 -10.39 -22.32 2.22
CA ILE A 159 -11.19 -22.60 1.02
C ILE A 159 -10.67 -21.65 -0.07
N PRO A 160 -9.96 -22.17 -1.08
CA PRO A 160 -9.42 -21.34 -2.13
C PRO A 160 -10.53 -20.61 -2.90
N GLU A 161 -10.43 -19.30 -3.00
CA GLU A 161 -11.26 -18.46 -3.85
C GLU A 161 -10.34 -17.52 -4.64
N TYR A 162 -10.46 -17.55 -5.94
CA TYR A 162 -9.60 -16.78 -6.85
C TYR A 162 -10.38 -15.88 -7.79
N ARG A 163 -11.71 -15.83 -7.60
CA ARG A 163 -12.58 -15.02 -8.43
C ARG A 163 -12.69 -13.61 -7.85
N MET A 164 -12.72 -12.63 -8.74
CA MET A 164 -13.19 -11.30 -8.43
C MET A 164 -14.71 -11.29 -8.57
N PHE A 165 -15.39 -10.70 -7.62
CA PHE A 165 -16.83 -10.56 -7.59
C PHE A 165 -17.24 -9.11 -7.69
N ARG A 166 -18.48 -8.87 -8.11
CA ARG A 166 -19.15 -7.57 -7.96
C ARG A 166 -20.52 -7.74 -7.31
N SER A 167 -20.95 -6.69 -6.62
CA SER A 167 -22.27 -6.65 -6.05
C SER A 167 -23.33 -6.67 -7.17
N LYS A 168 -24.41 -7.44 -7.00
CA LYS A 168 -25.55 -7.39 -7.92
C LYS A 168 -26.40 -6.14 -7.73
N GLU A 169 -26.44 -5.60 -6.53
CA GLU A 169 -27.18 -4.40 -6.18
C GLU A 169 -26.41 -3.13 -6.57
N PHE A 170 -25.09 -3.12 -6.34
CA PHE A 170 -24.18 -2.02 -6.65
C PHE A 170 -23.05 -2.48 -7.59
N PRO A 171 -23.31 -2.61 -8.91
CA PRO A 171 -22.38 -3.27 -9.84
C PRO A 171 -21.00 -2.63 -10.00
N CYS A 172 -20.85 -1.37 -9.59
CA CYS A 172 -19.56 -0.68 -9.55
C CYS A 172 -18.69 -1.12 -8.37
N VAL A 173 -19.24 -1.82 -7.35
CA VAL A 173 -18.50 -2.26 -6.17
C VAL A 173 -18.04 -3.70 -6.31
N THR A 174 -16.73 -3.93 -6.18
CA THR A 174 -16.09 -5.22 -6.44
C THR A 174 -15.36 -5.76 -5.22
N ALA A 175 -15.19 -7.08 -5.17
CA ALA A 175 -14.41 -7.78 -4.15
C ALA A 175 -13.41 -8.74 -4.79
N ASN A 176 -12.12 -8.55 -4.49
CA ASN A 176 -11.05 -9.49 -4.77
C ASN A 176 -10.57 -10.05 -3.43
N ILE A 177 -11.02 -11.24 -3.09
CA ILE A 177 -10.90 -11.82 -1.75
C ILE A 177 -9.62 -12.65 -1.68
N ASP A 178 -8.78 -12.43 -0.65
CA ASP A 178 -7.53 -13.18 -0.48
C ASP A 178 -7.78 -14.65 -0.12
N ALA A 179 -8.77 -14.92 0.71
CA ALA A 179 -9.24 -16.27 1.01
C ALA A 179 -10.63 -16.29 1.66
N ILE A 180 -11.29 -17.44 1.56
CA ILE A 180 -12.36 -17.86 2.47
C ILE A 180 -11.76 -18.85 3.46
N VAL A 181 -12.13 -18.75 4.72
CA VAL A 181 -11.71 -19.72 5.75
C VAL A 181 -12.91 -20.30 6.47
N GLU A 182 -12.85 -21.60 6.76
CA GLU A 182 -13.81 -22.30 7.57
C GLU A 182 -13.22 -22.54 8.98
N LEU A 183 -13.88 -22.02 9.99
CA LEU A 183 -13.50 -22.20 11.39
C LEU A 183 -14.75 -22.59 12.19
N ASN A 184 -14.70 -23.71 12.92
CA ASN A 184 -15.84 -24.25 13.70
C ASN A 184 -17.12 -24.46 12.86
N ASN A 185 -16.99 -24.89 11.61
CA ASN A 185 -18.06 -25.06 10.62
C ASN A 185 -18.77 -23.74 10.20
N GLU A 186 -18.17 -22.61 10.43
CA GLU A 186 -18.64 -21.31 9.99
C GLU A 186 -17.64 -20.72 8.95
N LEU A 187 -18.16 -19.94 8.00
CA LEU A 187 -17.37 -19.32 6.93
C LEU A 187 -17.07 -17.87 7.25
N PHE A 188 -15.86 -17.47 6.91
CA PHE A 188 -15.37 -16.11 7.09
C PHE A 188 -14.57 -15.68 5.86
N VAL A 189 -14.69 -14.43 5.50
CA VAL A 189 -13.71 -13.79 4.61
C VAL A 189 -12.40 -13.62 5.37
N PHE A 190 -11.29 -13.79 4.70
CA PHE A 190 -9.96 -13.54 5.26
C PHE A 190 -9.20 -12.54 4.41
N GLU A 191 -8.69 -11.51 5.07
CA GLU A 191 -7.87 -10.46 4.48
C GLU A 191 -6.43 -10.59 4.97
N ALA A 192 -5.48 -10.67 4.05
CA ALA A 192 -4.06 -10.82 4.36
C ALA A 192 -3.33 -9.47 4.22
N LYS A 193 -2.53 -9.13 5.22
CA LYS A 193 -1.72 -7.90 5.20
C LYS A 193 -0.26 -8.18 5.56
N THR A 194 0.62 -7.41 4.94
CA THR A 194 1.97 -7.21 5.42
C THR A 194 2.10 -5.80 5.98
N THR A 195 2.77 -5.63 7.09
CA THR A 195 2.93 -4.33 7.72
C THR A 195 4.35 -4.12 8.19
N LYS A 196 4.82 -2.87 8.17
CA LYS A 196 6.14 -2.51 8.68
C LYS A 196 6.08 -2.26 10.19
N GLU A 197 7.22 -2.41 10.87
CA GLU A 197 7.35 -2.19 12.31
C GLU A 197 6.85 -0.81 12.75
N GLN A 198 7.13 0.21 11.97
CA GLN A 198 6.64 1.58 12.25
C GLN A 198 5.12 1.71 12.28
N ASN A 199 4.39 0.84 11.59
CA ASN A 199 2.93 0.81 11.56
C ASN A 199 2.33 -0.10 12.64
N PHE A 200 3.18 -0.78 13.42
CA PHE A 200 2.75 -1.75 14.43
C PHE A 200 1.87 -1.16 15.52
N ALA A 201 2.08 0.12 15.87
CA ALA A 201 1.26 0.81 16.85
C ALA A 201 -0.24 0.81 16.52
N ALA A 202 -0.60 0.78 15.23
CA ALA A 202 -1.99 0.68 14.79
C ALA A 202 -2.65 -0.67 15.10
N TRP A 203 -1.86 -1.72 15.35
CA TRP A 203 -2.33 -3.08 15.67
C TRP A 203 -2.40 -3.35 17.17
N VAL A 204 -2.03 -2.38 18.01
CA VAL A 204 -2.13 -2.49 19.48
C VAL A 204 -3.60 -2.35 19.91
N ASN A 205 -3.93 -2.82 21.12
CA ASN A 205 -5.26 -2.71 21.74
C ASN A 205 -6.39 -3.50 21.05
N ASN A 206 -6.08 -4.59 20.36
CA ASN A 206 -7.06 -5.46 19.72
C ASN A 206 -8.01 -4.78 18.74
N LYS A 207 -7.70 -3.61 18.22
CA LYS A 207 -8.49 -2.91 17.21
C LYS A 207 -7.98 -3.22 15.80
N VAL A 208 -8.89 -3.22 14.85
CA VAL A 208 -8.54 -3.19 13.43
C VAL A 208 -8.03 -1.79 13.09
N PRO A 209 -6.90 -1.64 12.40
CA PRO A 209 -6.48 -0.33 11.92
C PRO A 209 -7.57 0.30 11.03
N PRO A 210 -7.94 1.58 11.25
CA PRO A 210 -9.12 2.18 10.61
C PRO A 210 -9.14 2.09 9.08
N GLN A 211 -7.97 2.16 8.45
CA GLN A 211 -7.83 2.07 6.99
C GLN A 211 -8.23 0.71 6.40
N TYR A 212 -8.32 -0.35 7.19
CA TYR A 212 -8.72 -1.68 6.71
C TYR A 212 -10.20 -2.01 6.98
N VAL A 213 -10.87 -1.23 7.85
CA VAL A 213 -12.27 -1.45 8.19
C VAL A 213 -13.20 -1.42 6.98
N PRO A 214 -13.11 -0.44 6.07
CA PRO A 214 -13.95 -0.43 4.88
C PRO A 214 -13.75 -1.65 3.98
N GLN A 215 -12.52 -2.07 3.74
CA GLN A 215 -12.21 -3.25 2.96
C GLN A 215 -12.78 -4.52 3.58
N MET A 216 -12.62 -4.70 4.89
CA MET A 216 -13.14 -5.85 5.63
C MET A 216 -14.67 -5.92 5.62
N ARG A 217 -15.35 -4.77 5.51
CA ARG A 217 -16.80 -4.66 5.43
C ARG A 217 -17.31 -4.90 4.01
N GLN A 218 -16.63 -4.35 3.00
CA GLN A 218 -17.03 -4.46 1.60
C GLN A 218 -17.07 -5.91 1.10
N TYR A 219 -16.09 -6.73 1.42
CA TYR A 219 -16.00 -8.07 0.86
C TYR A 219 -17.17 -8.99 1.23
N PRO A 220 -17.55 -9.15 2.49
CA PRO A 220 -18.73 -9.93 2.83
C PRO A 220 -20.03 -9.27 2.34
N ALA A 221 -20.07 -7.94 2.25
CA ALA A 221 -21.22 -7.21 1.70
C ALA A 221 -21.42 -7.51 0.21
N VAL A 222 -20.34 -7.52 -0.60
CA VAL A 222 -20.40 -7.89 -2.01
C VAL A 222 -20.82 -9.33 -2.21
N LEU A 223 -20.32 -10.28 -1.39
CA LEU A 223 -20.77 -11.67 -1.45
C LEU A 223 -22.23 -11.84 -1.02
N ASN A 224 -22.69 -11.01 -0.11
CA ASN A 224 -24.05 -10.96 0.44
C ASN A 224 -24.61 -12.35 0.74
N ASP A 225 -23.86 -13.15 1.47
CA ASP A 225 -24.19 -14.55 1.79
C ASP A 225 -24.24 -14.76 3.31
N GLU A 226 -25.34 -15.29 3.80
CA GLU A 226 -25.60 -15.51 5.24
C GLU A 226 -24.65 -16.53 5.89
N ARG A 227 -24.02 -17.39 5.08
CA ARG A 227 -23.01 -18.34 5.56
C ARG A 227 -21.76 -17.64 6.06
N ILE A 228 -21.44 -16.45 5.51
CA ILE A 228 -20.32 -15.63 5.96
C ILE A 228 -20.67 -14.94 7.27
N LYS A 229 -19.89 -15.17 8.31
CA LYS A 229 -20.14 -14.64 9.67
C LYS A 229 -19.35 -13.37 9.98
N GLY A 230 -18.41 -13.00 9.13
CA GLY A 230 -17.58 -11.81 9.28
C GLY A 230 -16.28 -11.93 8.52
N THR A 231 -15.37 -11.03 8.82
CA THR A 231 -14.05 -10.97 8.19
C THR A 231 -12.95 -11.07 9.24
N PHE A 232 -12.02 -11.98 9.02
CA PHE A 232 -10.74 -11.97 9.72
C PHE A 232 -9.71 -11.17 8.90
N ILE A 233 -8.89 -10.40 9.58
CA ILE A 233 -7.68 -9.83 9.02
C ILE A 233 -6.47 -10.39 9.76
N GLY A 234 -5.49 -10.86 8.99
CA GLY A 234 -4.19 -11.29 9.49
C GLY A 234 -3.07 -10.40 8.97
N ALA A 235 -2.09 -10.10 9.80
CA ALA A 235 -0.93 -9.33 9.37
C ALA A 235 0.37 -9.95 9.89
N ILE A 236 1.37 -10.04 9.00
CA ILE A 236 2.75 -10.36 9.33
C ILE A 236 3.55 -9.06 9.35
N LEU A 237 4.34 -8.88 10.41
CA LEU A 237 5.31 -7.81 10.45
C LEU A 237 6.48 -8.13 9.51
N THR A 238 6.81 -7.15 8.68
CA THR A 238 8.00 -7.18 7.83
C THR A 238 8.97 -6.11 8.30
N HIS A 239 10.22 -6.49 8.52
CA HIS A 239 11.30 -5.54 8.75
C HIS A 239 11.73 -4.92 7.43
N ASP A 240 12.18 -3.67 7.44
CA ASP A 240 12.79 -3.05 6.26
C ASP A 240 14.15 -3.71 6.03
N TYR A 241 14.19 -4.68 5.13
CA TYR A 241 15.45 -5.14 4.57
C TYR A 241 15.85 -4.21 3.44
N GLU A 242 17.12 -3.84 3.41
CA GLU A 242 17.69 -3.07 2.31
C GLU A 242 17.43 -3.78 0.97
N ALA A 243 17.29 -2.97 -0.07
CA ALA A 243 17.00 -3.46 -1.42
C ALA A 243 18.09 -4.43 -1.90
N GLY A 244 17.87 -5.70 -1.76
CA GLY A 244 18.83 -6.77 -2.07
C GLY A 244 18.51 -8.06 -1.33
N ASP A 245 17.90 -7.97 -0.16
CA ASP A 245 17.51 -9.13 0.64
C ASP A 245 16.11 -9.65 0.25
N LEU A 246 15.94 -10.02 -1.00
CA LEU A 246 14.85 -10.91 -1.44
C LEU A 246 15.01 -12.32 -0.83
N TYR A 247 16.00 -12.51 0.00
CA TYR A 247 16.22 -13.75 0.74
C TYR A 247 15.30 -13.80 1.93
N MET A 248 14.26 -14.47 1.78
CA MET A 248 13.28 -15.06 2.68
C MET A 248 13.88 -15.96 3.76
N GLY A 249 15.08 -15.72 4.16
CA GLY A 249 15.75 -16.46 5.22
C GLY A 249 15.55 -15.88 6.60
N SER A 250 14.85 -14.79 6.75
CA SER A 250 14.52 -14.26 8.06
C SER A 250 13.37 -15.07 8.66
N SER A 251 13.66 -15.66 9.79
CA SER A 251 12.70 -16.35 10.64
C SER A 251 11.47 -15.47 10.88
N TYR A 252 10.31 -15.95 10.42
CA TYR A 252 9.03 -15.36 10.83
C TYR A 252 8.87 -15.62 12.31
N ASP A 253 8.92 -14.58 13.10
CA ASP A 253 8.49 -14.71 14.49
C ASP A 253 6.98 -14.75 14.51
N LEU A 254 6.41 -15.92 14.78
CA LEU A 254 4.95 -16.09 14.88
C LEU A 254 4.35 -15.24 16.00
N SER A 255 5.13 -14.74 16.95
CA SER A 255 4.71 -13.77 17.96
C SER A 255 4.35 -12.41 17.33
N GLU A 256 4.86 -12.12 16.16
CA GLU A 256 4.58 -10.89 15.40
C GLU A 256 3.36 -11.02 14.49
N PHE A 257 2.72 -12.20 14.43
CA PHE A 257 1.48 -12.37 13.69
C PHE A 257 0.31 -11.71 14.43
N LYS A 258 -0.33 -10.75 13.78
CA LYS A 258 -1.51 -10.04 14.31
C LYS A 258 -2.75 -10.53 13.59
N ARG A 259 -3.83 -10.77 14.34
CA ARG A 259 -5.14 -11.12 13.78
C ARG A 259 -6.24 -10.36 14.49
N ARG A 260 -7.27 -9.99 13.73
CA ARG A 260 -8.48 -9.32 14.23
C ARG A 260 -9.69 -9.91 13.56
N PHE A 261 -10.81 -9.80 14.21
CA PHE A 261 -12.10 -10.23 13.71
C PHE A 261 -13.07 -9.06 13.69
N MET A 262 -13.84 -8.97 12.63
CA MET A 262 -14.97 -8.06 12.49
C MET A 262 -16.22 -8.87 12.12
N PRO A 263 -17.27 -8.86 12.95
CA PRO A 263 -18.52 -9.51 12.63
C PRO A 263 -19.24 -8.78 11.50
N ARG A 264 -20.22 -9.46 10.89
CA ARG A 264 -21.16 -8.82 9.94
C ARG A 264 -21.98 -7.73 10.65
N ASP A 265 -22.22 -6.68 9.92
CA ASP A 265 -23.14 -5.60 10.26
C ASP A 265 -23.85 -5.20 8.96
N ALA A 266 -25.01 -5.83 8.71
CA ALA A 266 -25.70 -5.72 7.43
C ALA A 266 -26.14 -4.27 7.11
N GLU A 267 -26.50 -3.48 8.13
CA GLU A 267 -26.87 -2.07 7.95
C GLU A 267 -25.63 -1.25 7.54
N ALA A 268 -24.55 -1.34 8.31
CA ALA A 268 -23.32 -0.62 8.01
C ALA A 268 -22.63 -1.12 6.72
N GLU A 269 -22.83 -2.38 6.33
CA GLU A 269 -22.36 -2.95 5.07
C GLU A 269 -23.11 -2.34 3.87
N HIS A 270 -24.44 -2.29 3.96
CA HIS A 270 -25.29 -1.71 2.91
C HIS A 270 -25.01 -0.20 2.76
N ASP A 271 -24.99 0.56 3.85
CA ASP A 271 -24.71 2.00 3.85
C ASP A 271 -23.37 2.32 3.20
N GLN A 272 -22.36 1.46 3.45
CA GLN A 272 -21.05 1.63 2.82
C GLN A 272 -21.10 1.38 1.31
N LEU A 273 -21.74 0.28 0.84
CA LEU A 273 -21.83 0.00 -0.60
C LEU A 273 -22.64 1.09 -1.32
N GLU A 274 -23.69 1.61 -0.69
CA GLU A 274 -24.48 2.74 -1.22
C GLU A 274 -23.59 3.99 -1.34
N ALA A 275 -22.86 4.37 -0.30
CA ALA A 275 -21.94 5.50 -0.33
C ALA A 275 -20.84 5.37 -1.40
N GLU A 276 -20.33 4.16 -1.61
CA GLU A 276 -19.36 3.87 -2.67
C GLU A 276 -19.99 4.02 -4.06
N ALA A 277 -21.22 3.53 -4.23
CA ALA A 277 -21.95 3.66 -5.49
C ALA A 277 -22.29 5.13 -5.79
N ASP A 278 -22.74 5.90 -4.79
CA ASP A 278 -23.01 7.34 -4.91
C ASP A 278 -21.74 8.11 -5.30
N TRP A 279 -20.59 7.72 -4.71
CA TRP A 279 -19.30 8.30 -5.07
C TRP A 279 -18.96 8.01 -6.54
N TRP A 280 -19.18 6.78 -6.99
CA TRP A 280 -18.92 6.37 -8.37
C TRP A 280 -19.80 7.15 -9.36
N GLU A 281 -21.10 7.20 -9.14
CA GLU A 281 -22.05 7.94 -9.97
C GLU A 281 -21.68 9.42 -10.01
N THR A 282 -21.45 10.03 -8.81
CA THR A 282 -21.20 11.46 -8.70
C THR A 282 -19.91 11.88 -9.41
N TYR A 283 -18.86 11.11 -9.26
CA TYR A 283 -17.54 11.56 -9.71
C TYR A 283 -17.06 10.85 -10.98
N VAL A 284 -17.21 9.53 -11.08
CA VAL A 284 -16.68 8.79 -12.23
C VAL A 284 -17.62 8.87 -13.42
N GLU A 285 -18.91 8.53 -13.25
CA GLU A 285 -19.87 8.53 -14.35
C GLU A 285 -20.20 9.95 -14.82
N ASN A 286 -20.40 10.87 -13.90
CA ASN A 286 -20.67 12.28 -14.21
C ASN A 286 -19.39 13.09 -14.51
N ASN A 287 -18.22 12.46 -14.49
CA ASN A 287 -16.91 13.08 -14.77
C ASN A 287 -16.69 14.39 -13.97
N SER A 288 -16.99 14.35 -12.68
CA SER A 288 -16.90 15.47 -11.75
C SER A 288 -15.74 15.27 -10.78
N VAL A 289 -14.86 16.25 -10.66
CA VAL A 289 -13.72 16.15 -9.74
C VAL A 289 -14.19 16.23 -8.30
N PRO A 290 -13.80 15.31 -7.39
CA PRO A 290 -14.11 15.41 -5.98
C PRO A 290 -13.58 16.71 -5.36
N GLN A 291 -14.25 17.17 -4.31
CA GLN A 291 -13.72 18.29 -3.52
C GLN A 291 -12.42 17.89 -2.83
N TYR A 292 -11.48 18.82 -2.79
CA TYR A 292 -10.22 18.60 -2.07
C TYR A 292 -10.49 18.48 -0.57
N THR A 293 -10.27 17.29 -0.04
CA THR A 293 -10.52 16.97 1.38
C THR A 293 -9.33 16.23 1.96
N GLY A 294 -9.13 16.36 3.29
CA GLY A 294 -8.08 15.63 3.98
C GLY A 294 -6.70 16.29 3.88
N ASP A 295 -5.69 15.59 3.38
CA ASP A 295 -4.31 16.04 3.31
C ASP A 295 -4.06 16.93 2.09
N MET A 296 -4.13 18.26 2.27
CA MET A 296 -3.94 19.24 1.21
C MET A 296 -2.56 19.17 0.56
N GLU A 297 -1.54 18.72 1.28
CA GLU A 297 -0.19 18.57 0.71
C GLU A 297 -0.17 17.44 -0.31
N LYS A 298 -0.84 16.33 -0.04
CA LYS A 298 -1.01 15.23 -1.01
C LYS A 298 -1.84 15.65 -2.21
N GLU A 299 -2.94 16.39 -1.98
CA GLU A 299 -3.75 16.93 -3.09
C GLU A 299 -2.89 17.79 -4.05
N ILE A 300 -2.07 18.68 -3.49
CA ILE A 300 -1.14 19.50 -4.29
C ILE A 300 -0.10 18.62 -5.00
N GLN A 301 0.41 17.56 -4.37
CA GLN A 301 1.36 16.64 -5.00
C GLN A 301 0.72 15.90 -6.18
N VAL A 302 -0.51 15.44 -6.05
CA VAL A 302 -1.27 14.79 -7.13
C VAL A 302 -1.45 15.76 -8.31
N LEU A 303 -1.97 16.96 -8.07
CA LEU A 303 -2.19 17.96 -9.11
C LEU A 303 -0.89 18.38 -9.81
N ASN A 304 0.19 18.57 -9.06
CA ASN A 304 1.50 18.85 -9.62
C ASN A 304 2.06 17.68 -10.45
N GLY A 305 1.79 16.45 -10.00
CA GLY A 305 2.14 15.24 -10.73
C GLY A 305 1.44 15.16 -12.09
N LEU A 306 0.14 15.40 -12.12
CA LEU A 306 -0.66 15.44 -13.35
C LEU A 306 -0.15 16.51 -14.32
N ALA A 307 0.10 17.72 -13.82
CA ALA A 307 0.62 18.83 -14.64
C ALA A 307 2.04 18.54 -15.17
N SER A 308 2.90 17.89 -14.34
CA SER A 308 4.27 17.53 -14.72
C SER A 308 4.31 16.47 -15.83
N THR A 309 3.39 15.51 -15.77
CA THR A 309 3.31 14.39 -16.73
C THR A 309 2.72 14.86 -18.07
N ALA A 310 1.76 15.79 -18.04
CA ALA A 310 1.15 16.36 -19.23
C ALA A 310 2.13 17.21 -20.09
N GLY A 311 3.28 17.55 -19.54
CA GLY A 311 4.25 18.44 -20.17
C GLY A 311 3.87 19.92 -19.96
N LYS A 312 4.87 20.78 -19.87
CA LYS A 312 4.66 22.22 -19.66
C LYS A 312 4.48 22.92 -21.01
N ALA A 313 3.29 23.48 -21.24
CA ALA A 313 3.14 24.52 -22.25
C ALA A 313 3.82 25.79 -21.74
N THR A 314 4.63 26.43 -22.59
CA THR A 314 5.28 27.71 -22.27
C THR A 314 4.34 28.91 -22.39
N ALA A 315 3.08 28.68 -22.83
CA ALA A 315 2.10 29.73 -23.03
C ALA A 315 1.46 30.17 -21.70
N THR A 316 1.34 31.48 -21.52
CA THR A 316 0.57 32.08 -20.43
C THR A 316 -0.92 31.89 -20.69
N ARG A 317 -1.66 31.43 -19.69
CA ARG A 317 -3.11 31.28 -19.73
C ARG A 317 -3.77 32.24 -18.75
N THR A 318 -4.80 32.94 -19.19
CA THR A 318 -5.66 33.69 -18.28
C THR A 318 -6.54 32.71 -17.48
N LEU A 319 -6.52 32.85 -16.17
CA LEU A 319 -7.38 32.06 -15.30
C LEU A 319 -8.83 32.59 -15.30
N PRO A 320 -9.81 31.75 -15.00
CA PRO A 320 -11.20 32.17 -14.83
C PRO A 320 -11.36 33.24 -13.74
N ASP A 321 -12.26 34.20 -13.95
CA ASP A 321 -12.49 35.32 -13.03
C ASP A 321 -13.04 34.90 -11.66
N ASP A 322 -13.74 33.77 -11.58
CA ASP A 322 -14.27 33.19 -10.34
C ASP A 322 -13.18 32.71 -9.36
N LEU A 323 -11.93 32.63 -9.82
CA LEU A 323 -10.77 32.33 -8.96
C LEU A 323 -10.14 33.58 -8.31
N ALA A 324 -10.63 34.80 -8.64
CA ALA A 324 -10.06 36.04 -8.11
C ALA A 324 -10.09 36.11 -6.57
N ASP A 325 -11.20 35.65 -5.96
CA ASP A 325 -11.33 35.59 -4.50
C ASP A 325 -10.32 34.63 -3.86
N LYS A 326 -10.06 33.48 -4.50
CA LYS A 326 -9.06 32.51 -4.05
C LYS A 326 -7.64 33.05 -4.17
N VAL A 327 -7.35 33.81 -5.18
CA VAL A 327 -6.04 34.50 -5.33
C VAL A 327 -5.87 35.54 -4.22
N SER A 328 -6.92 36.32 -3.92
CA SER A 328 -6.88 37.31 -2.84
C SER A 328 -6.67 36.66 -1.48
N GLU A 329 -7.43 35.62 -1.18
CA GLU A 329 -7.28 34.83 0.05
C GLU A 329 -5.86 34.27 0.19
N TRP A 330 -5.28 33.69 -0.88
CA TRP A 330 -3.93 33.16 -0.88
C TRP A 330 -2.85 34.24 -0.61
N LEU A 331 -3.03 35.41 -1.22
CA LEU A 331 -2.10 36.55 -1.02
C LEU A 331 -2.12 37.03 0.44
N GLU A 332 -3.31 37.18 1.04
CA GLU A 332 -3.46 37.57 2.44
C GLU A 332 -2.82 36.53 3.40
N LEU A 333 -3.09 35.24 3.18
CA LEU A 333 -2.50 34.16 3.99
C LEU A 333 -0.98 34.09 3.82
N SER A 334 -0.47 34.34 2.61
CA SER A 334 0.96 34.37 2.32
C SER A 334 1.66 35.52 3.05
N GLU A 335 1.03 36.73 3.10
CA GLU A 335 1.56 37.86 3.84
C GLU A 335 1.56 37.60 5.34
N GLN A 336 0.48 37.05 5.90
CA GLN A 336 0.40 36.68 7.32
C GLN A 336 1.44 35.62 7.70
N SER A 337 1.62 34.59 6.87
CA SER A 337 2.65 33.56 7.06
C SER A 337 4.05 34.17 7.09
N SER A 338 4.36 35.05 6.14
CA SER A 338 5.65 35.76 6.08
C SER A 338 5.91 36.63 7.34
N LEU A 339 4.88 37.28 7.87
CA LEU A 339 4.97 38.05 9.11
C LEU A 339 5.26 37.17 10.33
N LEU A 340 4.53 36.04 10.42
CA LEU A 340 4.75 35.07 11.51
C LEU A 340 6.14 34.44 11.45
N ASP A 341 6.67 34.17 10.27
CA ASP A 341 8.04 33.66 10.10
C ASP A 341 9.10 34.68 10.56
N LYS A 342 8.89 35.96 10.29
CA LYS A 342 9.76 37.03 10.80
C LYS A 342 9.70 37.11 12.32
N GLN A 343 8.49 37.02 12.91
CA GLN A 343 8.31 37.01 14.37
C GLN A 343 8.98 35.79 14.99
N LYS A 344 8.79 34.62 14.41
CA LYS A 344 9.41 33.36 14.86
C LYS A 344 10.95 33.50 14.86
N LYS A 345 11.52 33.97 13.73
CA LYS A 345 12.98 34.20 13.66
C LYS A 345 13.49 35.14 14.75
N ALA A 346 12.78 36.25 15.00
CA ALA A 346 13.14 37.19 16.05
C ALA A 346 13.07 36.56 17.46
N LEU A 347 12.07 35.74 17.73
CA LEU A 347 11.95 34.99 18.99
C LEU A 347 13.04 33.92 19.13
N ASP A 348 13.38 33.22 18.06
CA ASP A 348 14.45 32.23 18.04
C ASP A 348 15.82 32.88 18.34
N GLU A 349 16.09 34.03 17.79
CA GLU A 349 17.32 34.80 18.11
C GLU A 349 17.36 35.24 19.56
N LYS A 350 16.24 35.73 20.11
CA LYS A 350 16.15 36.04 21.57
C LYS A 350 16.38 34.81 22.43
N ARG A 351 15.79 33.66 22.04
CA ARG A 351 15.98 32.38 22.74
C ARG A 351 17.44 31.91 22.70
N LYS A 352 18.09 32.00 21.54
CA LYS A 352 19.53 31.73 21.43
C LYS A 352 20.37 32.64 22.30
N SER A 353 20.12 33.94 22.28
CA SER A 353 20.80 34.88 23.13
C SER A 353 20.64 34.55 24.62
N ALA A 354 19.43 34.20 25.06
CA ALA A 354 19.15 33.80 26.45
C ALA A 354 19.82 32.45 26.83
N SER A 355 20.12 31.58 25.86
CA SER A 355 20.82 30.32 26.15
C SER A 355 22.32 30.50 26.39
N LEU A 356 22.96 31.56 25.88
CA LEU A 356 24.41 31.73 25.97
C LEU A 356 24.93 31.75 27.42
N PRO A 357 24.40 32.57 28.36
CA PRO A 357 24.87 32.55 29.72
C PRO A 357 24.62 31.20 30.44
N LEU A 358 23.57 30.45 30.02
CA LEU A 358 23.29 29.16 30.61
C LEU A 358 24.29 28.09 30.13
N ILE A 359 24.68 28.16 28.87
CA ILE A 359 25.72 27.30 28.30
C ILE A 359 27.08 27.63 28.93
N GLU A 360 27.39 28.91 29.13
CA GLU A 360 28.62 29.37 29.79
C GLU A 360 28.67 28.88 31.25
N ALA A 361 27.55 28.97 31.98
CA ALA A 361 27.44 28.49 33.34
C ALA A 361 27.61 26.94 33.49
N LEU A 362 27.23 26.15 32.47
CA LEU A 362 27.50 24.72 32.46
C LEU A 362 29.01 24.42 32.32
N GLY A 363 29.74 25.27 31.62
CA GLY A 363 31.18 25.10 31.39
C GLY A 363 31.47 23.93 30.41
N PRO A 364 32.76 23.63 30.20
CA PRO A 364 33.16 22.62 29.21
C PRO A 364 32.95 21.16 29.70
N ASP A 365 32.85 20.94 31.01
CA ASP A 365 32.92 19.62 31.62
C ASP A 365 31.55 19.09 32.04
N MET A 366 30.48 19.87 31.90
CA MET A 366 29.12 19.45 32.27
C MET A 366 28.12 19.57 31.13
N ASP A 367 27.42 18.47 30.86
CA ASP A 367 26.33 18.44 29.89
C ASP A 367 24.96 18.83 30.48
N THR A 368 24.82 18.84 31.82
CA THR A 368 23.55 19.05 32.52
C THR A 368 23.72 19.83 33.77
N GLY A 369 22.86 20.83 33.99
CA GLY A 369 22.73 21.60 35.21
C GLY A 369 21.30 21.68 35.69
N LEU A 370 21.10 21.95 36.97
CA LEU A 370 19.78 22.14 37.60
C LEU A 370 19.63 23.57 38.07
N ILE A 371 18.44 24.15 37.86
CA ILE A 371 18.07 25.46 38.43
C ILE A 371 16.64 25.41 38.94
N THR A 372 16.40 26.05 40.10
CA THR A 372 15.06 26.13 40.70
C THR A 372 14.48 27.51 40.48
N ILE A 373 13.27 27.59 39.96
CA ILE A 373 12.50 28.81 39.70
C ILE A 373 11.09 28.59 40.26
N ASN A 374 10.65 29.42 41.19
CA ASN A 374 9.31 29.32 41.79
C ASN A 374 8.97 27.93 42.33
N ASP A 375 9.87 27.32 43.09
CA ASP A 375 9.77 25.96 43.65
C ASP A 375 9.74 24.82 42.61
N GLU A 376 9.94 25.10 41.32
CA GLU A 376 10.07 24.13 40.26
C GLU A 376 11.52 24.00 39.82
N THR A 377 12.02 22.77 39.75
CA THR A 377 13.39 22.52 39.30
C THR A 377 13.38 22.19 37.77
N TYR A 378 14.26 22.91 37.08
CA TYR A 378 14.47 22.73 35.64
C TYR A 378 15.84 22.15 35.38
N GLU A 379 15.90 21.24 34.42
CA GLU A 379 17.12 20.64 33.92
C GLU A 379 17.57 21.38 32.66
N VAL A 380 18.75 21.96 32.70
CA VAL A 380 19.39 22.65 31.57
C VAL A 380 20.40 21.70 30.96
N LYS A 381 20.25 21.34 29.70
CA LYS A 381 21.14 20.39 28.96
C LYS A 381 21.80 21.05 27.77
N ASN A 382 23.10 20.81 27.63
CA ASN A 382 23.87 21.14 26.43
C ASN A 382 24.71 19.90 26.01
N SER A 383 23.99 18.87 25.58
CA SER A 383 24.59 17.58 25.24
C SER A 383 25.01 17.48 23.78
N PRO A 384 26.06 16.72 23.45
CA PRO A 384 26.43 16.46 22.07
C PRO A 384 25.28 15.76 21.35
N ARG A 385 25.05 16.13 20.10
CA ARG A 385 24.04 15.50 19.26
C ARG A 385 24.49 14.06 18.98
N LYS A 386 23.63 13.08 19.27
CA LYS A 386 23.86 11.71 18.78
C LYS A 386 23.72 11.73 17.26
N GLY A 387 24.82 11.67 16.54
CA GLY A 387 24.80 11.38 15.11
C GLY A 387 24.74 9.86 14.91
N THR A 388 24.10 9.43 13.83
CA THR A 388 24.28 8.07 13.32
C THR A 388 25.67 8.00 12.70
N GLU A 389 26.57 7.27 13.33
CA GLU A 389 27.92 7.03 12.83
C GLU A 389 27.91 5.67 12.13
N ILE A 390 28.29 5.63 10.87
CA ILE A 390 28.62 4.36 10.22
C ILE A 390 29.92 3.88 10.88
N LYS A 391 29.87 2.70 11.50
CA LYS A 391 31.06 2.12 12.11
C LYS A 391 32.14 1.99 11.05
N ARG A 392 33.31 2.56 11.31
CA ARG A 392 34.45 2.60 10.38
C ARG A 392 34.87 1.22 9.91
N ASP A 393 34.91 0.26 10.82
CA ASP A 393 35.22 -1.15 10.53
C ASP A 393 34.26 -1.80 9.54
N VAL A 394 32.95 -1.49 9.64
CA VAL A 394 31.94 -1.97 8.69
C VAL A 394 32.08 -1.30 7.32
N LEU A 395 32.37 -0.01 7.31
CA LEU A 395 32.59 0.76 6.07
C LEU A 395 33.85 0.29 5.35
N ASP A 396 34.95 0.07 6.09
CA ASP A 396 36.20 -0.45 5.53
C ASP A 396 36.00 -1.87 4.96
N LEU A 397 35.23 -2.74 5.63
CA LEU A 397 34.89 -4.08 5.14
C LEU A 397 34.04 -4.01 3.84
N LEU A 398 33.10 -3.07 3.75
CA LEU A 398 32.31 -2.85 2.54
C LEU A 398 33.16 -2.37 1.37
N ILE A 399 34.10 -1.44 1.63
CA ILE A 399 35.03 -0.93 0.63
C ILE A 399 35.96 -2.06 0.16
N ASP A 400 36.51 -2.88 1.07
CA ASP A 400 37.35 -4.02 0.72
C ASP A 400 36.58 -5.08 -0.09
N THR A 401 35.31 -5.28 0.20
CA THR A 401 34.43 -6.16 -0.59
C THR A 401 34.19 -5.58 -2.00
N LEU A 402 34.01 -4.26 -2.11
CA LEU A 402 33.86 -3.56 -3.37
C LEU A 402 35.16 -3.62 -4.21
N TYR A 403 36.34 -3.60 -3.59
CA TYR A 403 37.60 -3.77 -4.30
C TYR A 403 37.70 -5.09 -5.05
N GLY A 404 37.07 -6.16 -4.54
CA GLY A 404 37.01 -7.45 -5.21
C GLY A 404 36.11 -7.48 -6.47
N THR A 405 35.16 -6.55 -6.57
CA THR A 405 34.16 -6.52 -7.64
C THR A 405 34.22 -5.29 -8.54
N ASN A 406 34.55 -4.12 -7.99
CA ASN A 406 34.67 -2.85 -8.72
C ASN A 406 35.67 -1.91 -8.05
N PRO A 407 36.97 -2.03 -8.36
CA PRO A 407 38.06 -1.24 -7.74
C PRO A 407 37.88 0.29 -7.90
N ASP A 408 37.44 0.76 -9.07
CA ASP A 408 37.27 2.19 -9.35
C ASP A 408 36.16 2.80 -8.48
N LEU A 409 35.10 2.04 -8.21
CA LEU A 409 34.02 2.46 -7.33
C LEU A 409 34.46 2.47 -5.87
N ALA A 410 35.23 1.47 -5.46
CA ALA A 410 35.78 1.39 -4.11
C ALA A 410 36.71 2.57 -3.79
N GLU A 411 37.58 2.97 -4.74
CA GLU A 411 38.43 4.15 -4.60
C GLU A 411 37.60 5.44 -4.45
N LYS A 412 36.59 5.64 -5.29
CA LYS A 412 35.67 6.79 -5.17
C LYS A 412 34.98 6.84 -3.82
N PHE A 413 34.52 5.70 -3.29
CA PHE A 413 33.92 5.64 -1.95
C PHE A 413 34.93 5.98 -0.85
N ARG A 414 36.18 5.50 -0.95
CA ARG A 414 37.24 5.82 0.00
C ARG A 414 37.54 7.31 0.02
N ASP A 415 37.59 7.95 -1.12
CA ASP A 415 37.83 9.41 -1.26
C ASP A 415 36.69 10.27 -0.72
N CYS A 416 35.45 9.73 -0.67
CA CYS A 416 34.29 10.41 -0.10
C CYS A 416 34.26 10.36 1.44
N ILE A 417 35.08 9.56 2.09
CA ILE A 417 35.12 9.45 3.55
C ILE A 417 35.98 10.57 4.13
N VAL A 418 35.32 11.58 4.66
CA VAL A 418 35.96 12.68 5.37
C VAL A 418 35.59 12.58 6.85
N ASP A 419 36.60 12.47 7.73
CA ASP A 419 36.40 12.55 9.17
C ASP A 419 35.93 13.96 9.58
N ILE A 420 34.65 14.19 9.70
CA ILE A 420 34.09 15.45 10.20
C ILE A 420 33.82 15.29 11.70
N PRO A 421 34.57 16.00 12.57
CA PRO A 421 34.25 15.99 13.98
C PRO A 421 32.85 16.56 14.20
N CYS A 422 31.98 15.82 14.90
CA CYS A 422 30.62 16.26 15.21
C CYS A 422 30.70 17.45 16.18
N LYS A 423 30.61 18.68 15.65
CA LYS A 423 30.69 19.93 16.42
C LYS A 423 29.33 20.42 16.90
N THR A 424 28.25 19.70 16.61
CA THR A 424 26.88 20.15 16.94
C THR A 424 26.46 19.63 18.30
N ARG A 425 26.12 20.56 19.21
CA ARG A 425 25.49 20.27 20.52
C ARG A 425 24.04 20.70 20.47
N THR A 426 23.19 19.98 21.21
CA THR A 426 21.77 20.34 21.35
C THR A 426 21.55 20.93 22.73
N PHE A 427 21.06 22.19 22.76
CA PHE A 427 20.67 22.87 23.97
C PHE A 427 19.17 22.67 24.24
N SER A 428 18.81 22.28 25.44
CA SER A 428 17.41 22.15 25.89
C SER A 428 17.22 22.46 27.38
N ILE A 429 16.03 22.91 27.72
CA ILE A 429 15.59 23.10 29.10
C ILE A 429 14.29 22.32 29.27
N LYS A 430 14.22 21.47 30.30
CA LYS A 430 13.01 20.67 30.62
C LYS A 430 12.76 20.76 32.13
N LYS A 431 11.49 20.68 32.54
CA LYS A 431 11.11 20.50 33.94
C LYS A 431 11.69 19.20 34.46
N SER A 432 12.48 19.26 35.53
CA SER A 432 13.09 18.07 36.12
C SER A 432 12.06 17.28 36.92
N LYS A 433 12.15 15.96 36.89
CA LYS A 433 11.40 15.05 37.75
C LYS A 433 12.13 14.84 39.12
N MET A 434 13.37 15.32 39.22
CA MET A 434 14.16 15.19 40.43
C MET A 434 13.84 16.36 41.36
N LYS A 435 13.62 16.08 42.67
CA LYS A 435 13.56 17.13 43.70
C LYS A 435 15.00 17.59 43.94
N PRO A 436 15.21 18.91 44.24
CA PRO A 436 16.50 19.37 44.68
C PRO A 436 16.90 18.65 45.98
N ALA A 437 18.21 18.32 46.08
CA ALA A 437 18.78 17.66 47.25
C ALA A 437 18.75 18.57 48.48
#